data_64809f893668a7564db1faa03b77a11e
#
_entry.id   64809f893668a7564db1faa03b77a11e
#
_cell.length_a   1.000
_cell.length_b   1.000
_cell.length_c   1.000
_cell.angle_alpha   90.00
_cell.angle_beta   90.00
_cell.angle_gamma   90.00
#
_symmetry.space_group_name_H-M   'P 1'
#
loop_
_entity.id
_entity.type
_entity.pdbx_description
1 polymer ?
#
loop_
_entity_poly.entity_id
_entity_poly.type
_entity_poly.pdbx_seq_one_letter_code
_entity_poly.pdbx_strand_id
1 'polypeptide(L)'
;RPIATEVAPTRENIGNRRSHMKDDDISPEKLVAGDKSGIDLSESRPSLEAQLKEHEQRLAALPDGTTAVDRARVQLDIAETLLALHRREESWKFAREVFDTCTAAEAWQDAIEACDILFQCEQDESLVALGNGVWLSVTFPVPAQLTVAMLQHIVDETPDDSDGAAVAAMAANYIAELRTGGKEQESLTFFTRQILAGVAKRHRGIEDDPEMIKMWIEILGLNDVQELLSRLAAMLDVIVGDNWWIDRDELRAKLPEN
;
A
#
# COMPACT_ATOMS: atom_id res chain seq x y z
N ARG A 1 9.93 32.81 -36.82
CA ARG A 1 9.65 31.43 -37.31
C ARG A 1 9.42 30.60 -36.04
N PRO A 2 8.20 30.05 -35.83
CA PRO A 2 7.90 29.20 -34.69
C PRO A 2 8.33 27.75 -34.98
N ILE A 3 8.95 27.14 -34.00
CA ILE A 3 9.34 25.73 -33.99
C ILE A 3 8.10 24.92 -33.63
N ALA A 4 7.72 24.01 -34.51
CA ALA A 4 6.59 23.09 -34.33
C ALA A 4 6.88 22.12 -33.18
N THR A 5 5.99 22.10 -32.21
CA THR A 5 5.94 21.08 -31.15
C THR A 5 5.24 19.85 -31.70
N GLU A 6 5.98 18.79 -31.93
CA GLU A 6 5.48 17.49 -32.35
C GLU A 6 4.77 16.82 -31.16
N VAL A 7 3.46 16.71 -31.24
CA VAL A 7 2.61 16.03 -30.27
C VAL A 7 2.67 14.54 -30.56
N ALA A 8 3.17 13.75 -29.61
CA ALA A 8 3.13 12.29 -29.66
C ALA A 8 1.69 11.77 -29.64
N PRO A 9 1.38 10.68 -30.36
CA PRO A 9 0.01 10.19 -30.48
C PRO A 9 -0.50 9.59 -29.16
N THR A 10 -1.68 10.06 -28.78
CA THR A 10 -2.54 9.53 -27.72
C THR A 10 -2.80 8.04 -27.95
N ARG A 11 -2.45 7.21 -27.00
CA ARG A 11 -2.90 5.81 -26.96
C ARG A 11 -4.39 5.77 -26.63
N GLU A 12 -5.21 5.61 -27.65
CA GLU A 12 -6.60 5.23 -27.48
C GLU A 12 -6.72 3.77 -27.03
N ASN A 13 -7.36 3.60 -25.89
CA ASN A 13 -8.41 2.62 -25.64
C ASN A 13 -8.08 1.15 -25.85
N ILE A 14 -7.41 0.52 -24.88
CA ILE A 14 -7.55 -0.93 -24.68
C ILE A 14 -8.35 -1.14 -23.39
N GLY A 15 -9.53 -1.72 -23.61
CA GLY A 15 -10.67 -1.97 -22.74
C GLY A 15 -10.44 -2.05 -21.26
N ASN A 16 -10.93 -1.04 -20.58
CA ASN A 16 -11.29 -1.05 -19.17
C ASN A 16 -12.38 -2.12 -18.93
N ARG A 17 -11.99 -3.30 -18.46
CA ARG A 17 -12.87 -4.25 -17.79
C ARG A 17 -12.29 -4.55 -16.43
N ARG A 18 -12.19 -3.55 -15.60
CA ARG A 18 -12.30 -3.77 -14.16
C ARG A 18 -13.75 -4.14 -13.91
N SER A 19 -13.96 -5.32 -13.36
CA SER A 19 -15.25 -5.72 -12.81
C SER A 19 -15.74 -4.60 -11.90
N HIS A 20 -17.00 -4.21 -12.11
CA HIS A 20 -17.71 -3.17 -11.41
C HIS A 20 -17.54 -3.24 -9.88
N MET A 21 -16.55 -2.56 -9.36
CA MET A 21 -16.75 -1.85 -8.13
C MET A 21 -17.39 -0.51 -8.53
N LYS A 22 -18.66 -0.35 -8.23
CA LYS A 22 -19.38 0.89 -8.44
C LYS A 22 -18.71 1.96 -7.61
N ASP A 23 -18.35 3.08 -8.24
CA ASP A 23 -17.76 4.28 -7.64
C ASP A 23 -18.59 4.95 -6.51
N ASP A 24 -19.71 4.36 -6.13
CA ASP A 24 -20.69 4.97 -5.23
C ASP A 24 -20.62 4.46 -3.77
N ASP A 25 -19.68 3.56 -3.37
CA ASP A 25 -19.78 2.92 -2.06
C ASP A 25 -18.49 2.87 -1.22
N ILE A 26 -17.54 3.76 -1.48
CA ILE A 26 -16.41 3.98 -0.55
C ILE A 26 -16.82 5.08 0.41
N SER A 27 -17.66 4.72 1.40
CA SER A 27 -17.85 5.61 2.54
C SER A 27 -16.64 5.51 3.47
N PRO A 28 -16.18 6.62 4.06
CA PRO A 28 -15.07 6.63 5.03
C PRO A 28 -15.25 5.65 6.19
N GLU A 29 -16.50 5.31 6.52
CA GLU A 29 -16.86 4.34 7.55
C GLU A 29 -16.42 2.91 7.24
N LYS A 30 -16.27 2.53 5.97
CA LYS A 30 -15.75 1.20 5.58
C LYS A 30 -14.22 1.10 5.66
N LEU A 31 -13.51 2.24 5.61
CA LEU A 31 -12.07 2.31 5.82
C LEU A 31 -11.67 2.30 7.30
N VAL A 32 -12.58 2.74 8.19
CA VAL A 32 -12.36 2.80 9.64
C VAL A 32 -12.75 1.50 10.34
N ALA A 33 -13.60 0.70 9.72
CA ALA A 33 -14.01 -0.59 10.25
C ALA A 33 -12.97 -1.67 9.91
N GLY A 34 -11.92 -1.71 10.68
CA GLY A 34 -11.36 -2.99 11.12
C GLY A 34 -12.45 -3.70 11.94
N ASP A 35 -13.61 -3.90 11.31
CA ASP A 35 -14.76 -4.50 11.95
C ASP A 35 -14.46 -5.99 12.13
N LYS A 36 -14.16 -6.37 13.39
CA LYS A 36 -14.30 -7.73 13.90
C LYS A 36 -15.78 -8.12 14.01
N SER A 37 -16.69 -7.52 13.24
CA SER A 37 -18.02 -8.01 13.04
C SER A 37 -17.89 -9.25 12.17
N GLY A 38 -18.21 -10.41 12.74
CA GLY A 38 -18.22 -11.68 12.04
C GLY A 38 -19.13 -11.62 10.82
N ILE A 39 -18.55 -11.22 9.69
CA ILE A 39 -19.08 -11.61 8.39
C ILE A 39 -19.16 -13.13 8.50
N ASP A 40 -20.35 -13.69 8.30
CA ASP A 40 -20.53 -15.12 8.32
C ASP A 40 -19.70 -15.75 7.18
N LEU A 41 -18.42 -16.03 7.51
CA LEU A 41 -17.43 -16.60 6.59
C LEU A 41 -17.93 -17.91 5.96
N SER A 42 -18.95 -18.54 6.55
CA SER A 42 -19.53 -19.78 6.04
C SER A 42 -20.36 -19.55 4.77
N GLU A 43 -21.04 -18.40 4.64
CA GLU A 43 -21.81 -18.05 3.44
C GLU A 43 -20.91 -17.46 2.32
N SER A 44 -19.83 -16.79 2.65
CA SER A 44 -18.91 -16.19 1.68
C SER A 44 -17.89 -17.19 1.11
N ARG A 45 -17.53 -18.23 1.83
CA ARG A 45 -16.50 -19.20 1.43
C ARG A 45 -16.77 -19.90 0.08
N PRO A 46 -17.97 -20.42 -0.23
CA PRO A 46 -18.26 -20.99 -1.55
C PRO A 46 -18.12 -20.00 -2.69
N SER A 47 -18.40 -18.71 -2.42
CA SER A 47 -18.20 -17.63 -3.39
C SER A 47 -16.70 -17.39 -3.67
N LEU A 48 -15.86 -17.35 -2.63
CA LEU A 48 -14.42 -17.20 -2.75
C LEU A 48 -13.77 -18.40 -3.47
N GLU A 49 -14.22 -19.63 -3.19
CA GLU A 49 -13.73 -20.81 -3.90
C GLU A 49 -14.13 -20.81 -5.39
N ALA A 50 -15.31 -20.28 -5.71
CA ALA A 50 -15.71 -20.09 -7.11
C ALA A 50 -14.87 -19.00 -7.82
N GLN A 51 -14.57 -17.90 -7.15
CA GLN A 51 -13.68 -16.85 -7.65
C GLN A 51 -12.25 -17.39 -7.86
N LEU A 52 -11.71 -18.12 -6.90
CA LEU A 52 -10.40 -18.75 -7.05
C LEU A 52 -10.34 -19.61 -8.30
N LYS A 53 -11.32 -20.47 -8.50
CA LYS A 53 -11.40 -21.33 -9.69
C LYS A 53 -11.49 -20.52 -10.99
N GLU A 54 -12.22 -19.40 -10.97
CA GLU A 54 -12.30 -18.50 -12.14
C GLU A 54 -10.94 -17.87 -12.45
N HIS A 55 -10.23 -17.37 -11.42
CA HIS A 55 -8.90 -16.80 -11.59
C HIS A 55 -7.87 -17.83 -12.07
N GLU A 56 -7.90 -19.06 -11.54
CA GLU A 56 -7.05 -20.17 -12.00
C GLU A 56 -7.35 -20.52 -13.47
N GLN A 57 -8.61 -20.58 -13.87
CA GLN A 57 -9.01 -20.80 -15.27
C GLN A 57 -8.55 -19.64 -16.17
N ARG A 58 -8.67 -18.40 -15.71
CA ARG A 58 -8.18 -17.22 -16.43
C ARG A 58 -6.65 -17.29 -16.61
N LEU A 59 -5.91 -17.68 -15.57
CA LEU A 59 -4.46 -17.86 -15.65
C LEU A 59 -4.07 -18.93 -16.67
N ALA A 60 -4.76 -20.09 -16.64
CA ALA A 60 -4.51 -21.19 -17.55
C ALA A 60 -4.88 -20.88 -19.02
N ALA A 61 -5.85 -19.98 -19.23
CA ALA A 61 -6.34 -19.57 -20.55
C ALA A 61 -5.59 -18.37 -21.15
N LEU A 62 -4.57 -17.82 -20.45
CA LEU A 62 -3.80 -16.71 -20.97
C LEU A 62 -3.07 -17.09 -22.27
N PRO A 63 -3.12 -16.24 -23.31
CA PRO A 63 -2.39 -16.47 -24.56
C PRO A 63 -0.88 -16.61 -24.38
N ASP A 64 -0.21 -17.33 -25.26
CA ASP A 64 1.26 -17.53 -25.22
C ASP A 64 2.07 -16.22 -25.30
N GLY A 65 1.50 -15.14 -25.81
CA GLY A 65 2.14 -13.82 -25.91
C GLY A 65 1.83 -12.88 -24.73
N THR A 66 1.19 -13.35 -23.67
CA THR A 66 0.86 -12.52 -22.50
C THR A 66 2.13 -12.03 -21.80
N THR A 67 2.18 -10.73 -21.46
CA THR A 67 3.34 -10.17 -20.74
C THR A 67 3.46 -10.78 -19.35
N ALA A 68 4.69 -10.76 -18.80
CA ALA A 68 4.92 -11.25 -17.43
C ALA A 68 4.09 -10.48 -16.40
N VAL A 69 3.94 -9.15 -16.56
CA VAL A 69 3.15 -8.30 -15.67
C VAL A 69 1.66 -8.62 -15.76
N ASP A 70 1.10 -8.82 -16.97
CA ASP A 70 -0.33 -9.16 -17.09
C ASP A 70 -0.63 -10.54 -16.49
N ARG A 71 0.31 -11.47 -16.60
CA ARG A 71 0.23 -12.76 -15.91
C ARG A 71 0.31 -12.60 -14.40
N ALA A 72 1.24 -11.78 -13.91
CA ALA A 72 1.43 -11.48 -12.49
C ALA A 72 0.17 -10.87 -11.87
N ARG A 73 -0.56 -10.00 -12.58
CA ARG A 73 -1.83 -9.45 -12.12
C ARG A 73 -2.90 -10.51 -11.87
N VAL A 74 -2.97 -11.54 -12.74
CA VAL A 74 -3.90 -12.66 -12.50
C VAL A 74 -3.44 -13.51 -11.31
N GLN A 75 -2.13 -13.67 -11.13
CA GLN A 75 -1.58 -14.35 -9.96
C GLN A 75 -1.85 -13.55 -8.66
N LEU A 76 -1.85 -12.22 -8.74
CA LEU A 76 -2.21 -11.34 -7.62
C LEU A 76 -3.67 -11.54 -7.19
N ASP A 77 -4.61 -11.58 -8.15
CA ASP A 77 -6.02 -11.90 -7.88
C ASP A 77 -6.18 -13.29 -7.20
N ILE A 78 -5.37 -14.26 -7.60
CA ILE A 78 -5.33 -15.60 -6.96
C ILE A 78 -4.80 -15.48 -5.53
N ALA A 79 -3.70 -14.77 -5.32
CA ALA A 79 -3.10 -14.59 -4.00
C ALA A 79 -4.05 -13.92 -3.02
N GLU A 80 -4.74 -12.86 -3.45
CA GLU A 80 -5.74 -12.15 -2.65
C GLU A 80 -6.91 -13.08 -2.27
N THR A 81 -7.43 -13.85 -3.23
CA THR A 81 -8.51 -14.81 -2.99
C THR A 81 -8.08 -15.93 -2.03
N LEU A 82 -6.85 -16.43 -2.17
CA LEU A 82 -6.27 -17.41 -1.26
C LEU A 82 -6.13 -16.86 0.17
N LEU A 83 -5.70 -15.59 0.29
CA LEU A 83 -5.61 -14.90 1.57
C LEU A 83 -6.99 -14.80 2.24
N ALA A 84 -8.01 -14.39 1.49
CA ALA A 84 -9.41 -14.34 1.96
C ALA A 84 -9.97 -15.73 2.37
N LEU A 85 -9.48 -16.80 1.75
CA LEU A 85 -9.77 -18.18 2.11
C LEU A 85 -8.93 -18.70 3.30
N HIS A 86 -8.08 -17.88 3.90
CA HIS A 86 -7.12 -18.23 4.95
C HIS A 86 -6.08 -19.29 4.52
N ARG A 87 -5.82 -19.42 3.22
CA ARG A 87 -4.78 -20.30 2.63
C ARG A 87 -3.46 -19.54 2.51
N ARG A 88 -2.97 -19.06 3.64
CA ARG A 88 -1.86 -18.09 3.75
C ARG A 88 -0.55 -18.54 3.09
N GLU A 89 -0.16 -19.80 3.27
CA GLU A 89 1.08 -20.33 2.66
C GLU A 89 1.02 -20.37 1.13
N GLU A 90 -0.14 -20.66 0.57
CA GLU A 90 -0.36 -20.68 -0.87
C GLU A 90 -0.42 -19.26 -1.43
N SER A 91 -1.13 -18.36 -0.75
CA SER A 91 -1.16 -16.93 -1.06
C SER A 91 0.24 -16.35 -1.08
N TRP A 92 1.06 -16.64 -0.06
CA TRP A 92 2.45 -16.21 0.02
C TRP A 92 3.27 -16.57 -1.21
N LYS A 93 3.17 -17.81 -1.69
CA LYS A 93 3.92 -18.28 -2.86
C LYS A 93 3.59 -17.47 -4.11
N PHE A 94 2.29 -17.29 -4.38
CA PHE A 94 1.86 -16.48 -5.53
C PHE A 94 2.28 -15.02 -5.40
N ALA A 95 2.03 -14.40 -4.27
CA ALA A 95 2.36 -12.99 -4.04
C ALA A 95 3.88 -12.74 -4.11
N ARG A 96 4.72 -13.71 -3.66
CA ARG A 96 6.18 -13.59 -3.73
C ARG A 96 6.70 -13.63 -5.17
N GLU A 97 6.15 -14.50 -6.02
CA GLU A 97 6.47 -14.56 -7.46
C GLU A 97 6.02 -13.27 -8.18
N VAL A 98 4.84 -12.74 -7.81
CA VAL A 98 4.34 -11.47 -8.33
C VAL A 98 5.27 -10.32 -7.98
N PHE A 99 5.70 -10.23 -6.71
CA PHE A 99 6.64 -9.18 -6.27
C PHE A 99 7.91 -9.17 -7.12
N ASP A 100 8.55 -10.32 -7.31
CA ASP A 100 9.78 -10.43 -8.09
C ASP A 100 9.58 -10.02 -9.56
N THR A 101 8.47 -10.49 -10.14
CA THR A 101 8.13 -10.19 -11.54
C THR A 101 7.84 -8.70 -11.74
N CYS A 102 7.04 -8.11 -10.86
CA CYS A 102 6.60 -6.73 -10.97
C CYS A 102 7.73 -5.75 -10.64
N THR A 103 8.59 -6.08 -9.68
CA THR A 103 9.78 -5.28 -9.36
C THR A 103 10.75 -5.26 -10.53
N ALA A 104 11.03 -6.42 -11.15
CA ALA A 104 11.90 -6.50 -12.32
C ALA A 104 11.34 -5.74 -13.55
N ALA A 105 10.03 -5.60 -13.64
CA ALA A 105 9.32 -4.88 -14.71
C ALA A 105 9.00 -3.42 -14.35
N GLU A 106 9.42 -2.93 -13.17
CA GLU A 106 9.11 -1.59 -12.65
C GLU A 106 7.60 -1.31 -12.55
N ALA A 107 6.79 -2.36 -12.40
CA ALA A 107 5.34 -2.30 -12.15
C ALA A 107 5.08 -2.07 -10.64
N TRP A 108 5.43 -0.88 -10.15
CA TRP A 108 5.55 -0.57 -8.72
C TRP A 108 4.25 -0.77 -7.96
N GLN A 109 3.10 -0.39 -8.53
CA GLN A 109 1.81 -0.58 -7.88
C GLN A 109 1.54 -2.06 -7.61
N ASP A 110 1.68 -2.91 -8.63
CA ASP A 110 1.44 -4.36 -8.51
C ASP A 110 2.44 -5.01 -7.51
N ALA A 111 3.70 -4.53 -7.48
CA ALA A 111 4.70 -4.99 -6.52
C ALA A 111 4.36 -4.63 -5.07
N ILE A 112 3.81 -3.43 -4.83
CA ILE A 112 3.39 -2.98 -3.49
C ILE A 112 2.12 -3.71 -3.05
N GLU A 113 1.15 -3.93 -3.95
CA GLU A 113 -0.03 -4.74 -3.67
C GLU A 113 0.35 -6.19 -3.30
N ALA A 114 1.39 -6.74 -3.95
CA ALA A 114 1.95 -8.04 -3.54
C ALA A 114 2.57 -8.00 -2.14
N CYS A 115 3.28 -6.91 -1.78
CA CYS A 115 3.83 -6.73 -0.43
C CYS A 115 2.72 -6.66 0.63
N ASP A 116 1.60 -6.01 0.33
CA ASP A 116 0.45 -5.94 1.23
C ASP A 116 -0.12 -7.34 1.52
N ILE A 117 -0.33 -8.14 0.47
CA ILE A 117 -0.78 -9.54 0.62
C ILE A 117 0.25 -10.36 1.42
N LEU A 118 1.55 -10.24 1.10
CA LEU A 118 2.63 -10.94 1.79
C LEU A 118 2.67 -10.58 3.29
N PHE A 119 2.48 -9.32 3.63
CA PHE A 119 2.38 -8.90 5.03
C PHE A 119 1.19 -9.59 5.72
N GLN A 120 0.02 -9.57 5.12
CA GLN A 120 -1.21 -10.17 5.67
C GLN A 120 -1.18 -11.71 5.74
N CYS A 121 -0.24 -12.37 5.05
CA CYS A 121 -0.06 -13.81 5.15
C CYS A 121 0.51 -14.26 6.52
N GLU A 122 1.04 -13.35 7.35
CA GLU A 122 1.57 -13.65 8.69
C GLU A 122 2.62 -14.77 8.68
N GLN A 123 3.53 -14.76 7.70
CA GLN A 123 4.69 -15.66 7.62
C GLN A 123 5.93 -15.01 8.28
N ASP A 124 7.00 -15.75 8.44
CA ASP A 124 8.23 -15.27 9.10
C ASP A 124 8.80 -13.98 8.50
N GLU A 125 8.66 -13.79 7.18
CA GLU A 125 9.16 -12.60 6.47
C GLU A 125 8.07 -11.54 6.19
N SER A 126 6.90 -11.62 6.83
CA SER A 126 5.80 -10.66 6.60
C SER A 126 6.18 -9.22 6.93
N LEU A 127 6.95 -8.99 8.00
CA LEU A 127 7.46 -7.64 8.31
C LEU A 127 8.50 -7.16 7.28
N VAL A 128 9.28 -8.07 6.72
CA VAL A 128 10.21 -7.75 5.61
C VAL A 128 9.41 -7.32 4.37
N ALA A 129 8.33 -8.03 4.04
CA ALA A 129 7.43 -7.63 2.96
C ALA A 129 6.85 -6.23 3.19
N LEU A 130 6.34 -5.95 4.40
CA LEU A 130 5.82 -4.65 4.78
C LEU A 130 6.86 -3.54 4.58
N GLY A 131 8.09 -3.73 5.07
CA GLY A 131 9.16 -2.75 4.93
C GLY A 131 9.54 -2.47 3.47
N ASN A 132 9.65 -3.52 2.62
CA ASN A 132 9.88 -3.36 1.19
C ASN A 132 8.73 -2.59 0.51
N GLY A 133 7.47 -2.94 0.81
CA GLY A 133 6.29 -2.29 0.26
C GLY A 133 6.18 -0.81 0.67
N VAL A 134 6.43 -0.48 1.94
CA VAL A 134 6.46 0.92 2.40
C VAL A 134 7.56 1.70 1.69
N TRP A 135 8.77 1.15 1.60
CA TRP A 135 9.87 1.83 0.91
C TRP A 135 9.54 2.11 -0.57
N LEU A 136 9.02 1.11 -1.29
CA LEU A 136 8.61 1.28 -2.69
C LEU A 136 7.48 2.31 -2.82
N SER A 137 6.47 2.25 -1.94
CA SER A 137 5.29 3.13 -2.02
C SER A 137 5.60 4.59 -1.73
N VAL A 138 6.59 4.87 -0.85
CA VAL A 138 7.04 6.24 -0.56
C VAL A 138 7.97 6.75 -1.67
N THR A 139 8.79 5.88 -2.25
CA THR A 139 9.82 6.24 -3.23
C THR A 139 9.23 6.47 -4.63
N PHE A 140 8.29 5.64 -5.08
CA PHE A 140 7.75 5.70 -6.43
C PHE A 140 6.36 6.35 -6.50
N PRO A 141 5.98 6.94 -7.66
CA PRO A 141 4.69 7.59 -7.84
C PRO A 141 3.58 6.53 -8.01
N VAL A 142 3.01 6.08 -6.91
CA VAL A 142 1.85 5.17 -6.84
C VAL A 142 0.66 5.88 -6.21
N PRO A 143 -0.58 5.34 -6.31
CA PRO A 143 -1.74 5.92 -5.65
C PRO A 143 -1.50 6.15 -4.16
N ALA A 144 -1.86 7.35 -3.67
CA ALA A 144 -1.62 7.73 -2.28
C ALA A 144 -2.31 6.81 -1.29
N GLN A 145 -3.50 6.29 -1.65
CA GLN A 145 -4.26 5.35 -0.83
C GLN A 145 -3.46 4.07 -0.53
N LEU A 146 -2.73 3.55 -1.52
CA LEU A 146 -1.90 2.37 -1.33
C LEU A 146 -0.75 2.64 -0.35
N THR A 147 -0.08 3.80 -0.49
CA THR A 147 0.96 4.21 0.45
C THR A 147 0.43 4.40 1.86
N VAL A 148 -0.76 5.02 1.99
CA VAL A 148 -1.42 5.22 3.28
C VAL A 148 -1.78 3.88 3.92
N ALA A 149 -2.30 2.91 3.15
CA ALA A 149 -2.61 1.58 3.66
C ALA A 149 -1.34 0.87 4.19
N MET A 150 -0.24 0.90 3.43
CA MET A 150 1.03 0.32 3.86
C MET A 150 1.57 0.97 5.14
N LEU A 151 1.47 2.29 5.28
CA LEU A 151 1.89 3.01 6.49
C LEU A 151 0.95 2.76 7.67
N GLN A 152 -0.35 2.52 7.42
CA GLN A 152 -1.30 2.11 8.45
C GLN A 152 -0.89 0.78 9.09
N HIS A 153 -0.44 -0.19 8.30
CA HIS A 153 0.08 -1.45 8.86
C HIS A 153 1.27 -1.21 9.81
N ILE A 154 2.19 -0.29 9.46
CA ILE A 154 3.27 0.09 10.41
C ILE A 154 2.70 0.68 11.71
N VAL A 155 1.68 1.54 11.60
CA VAL A 155 1.01 2.11 12.79
C VAL A 155 0.43 1.01 13.67
N ASP A 156 -0.23 0.01 13.05
CA ASP A 156 -0.92 -1.06 13.78
C ASP A 156 0.05 -2.05 14.44
N GLU A 157 1.20 -2.32 13.81
CA GLU A 157 2.25 -3.19 14.35
C GLU A 157 3.16 -2.51 15.39
N THR A 158 3.09 -1.19 15.51
CA THR A 158 3.99 -0.44 16.41
C THR A 158 3.41 -0.37 17.81
N PRO A 159 4.20 -0.66 18.88
CA PRO A 159 3.78 -0.51 20.28
C PRO A 159 3.25 0.89 20.61
N ASP A 160 2.30 0.97 21.54
CA ASP A 160 1.59 2.21 21.90
C ASP A 160 2.50 3.34 22.38
N ASP A 161 3.60 3.01 23.04
CA ASP A 161 4.57 3.95 23.62
C ASP A 161 5.72 4.30 22.68
N SER A 162 5.72 3.79 21.44
CA SER A 162 6.78 4.01 20.46
C SER A 162 6.49 5.21 19.57
N ASP A 163 7.50 6.05 19.33
CA ASP A 163 7.45 7.15 18.37
C ASP A 163 7.26 6.66 16.92
N GLY A 164 7.51 5.38 16.62
CA GLY A 164 7.42 4.81 15.28
C GLY A 164 6.04 4.94 14.66
N ALA A 165 4.98 4.74 15.47
CA ALA A 165 3.60 4.94 15.02
C ALA A 165 3.34 6.40 14.61
N ALA A 166 3.90 7.38 15.37
CA ALA A 166 3.76 8.79 15.05
C ALA A 166 4.48 9.15 13.72
N VAL A 167 5.67 8.57 13.51
CA VAL A 167 6.42 8.73 12.24
C VAL A 167 5.61 8.20 11.06
N ALA A 168 5.07 6.99 11.17
CA ALA A 168 4.29 6.38 10.09
C ALA A 168 2.98 7.13 9.82
N ALA A 169 2.24 7.52 10.88
CA ALA A 169 1.00 8.28 10.75
C ALA A 169 1.22 9.68 10.14
N MET A 170 2.31 10.36 10.53
CA MET A 170 2.65 11.66 9.96
C MET A 170 3.11 11.54 8.51
N ALA A 171 3.88 10.49 8.16
CA ALA A 171 4.25 10.20 6.78
C ALA A 171 3.01 9.92 5.90
N ALA A 172 2.03 9.18 6.43
CA ALA A 172 0.76 8.93 5.73
C ALA A 172 0.00 10.24 5.45
N ASN A 173 -0.08 11.14 6.44
CA ASN A 173 -0.71 12.45 6.25
C ASN A 173 0.06 13.29 5.22
N TYR A 174 1.38 13.32 5.29
CA TYR A 174 2.20 14.04 4.33
C TYR A 174 2.00 13.54 2.89
N ILE A 175 1.98 12.22 2.68
CA ILE A 175 1.74 11.63 1.35
C ILE A 175 0.33 11.93 0.85
N ALA A 176 -0.68 11.89 1.71
CA ALA A 176 -2.05 12.26 1.36
C ALA A 176 -2.14 13.70 0.86
N GLU A 177 -1.48 14.65 1.56
CA GLU A 177 -1.44 16.05 1.17
C GLU A 177 -0.61 16.29 -0.11
N LEU A 178 0.49 15.56 -0.30
CA LEU A 178 1.42 15.76 -1.41
C LEU A 178 0.89 15.19 -2.74
N ARG A 179 0.25 14.00 -2.70
CA ARG A 179 -0.04 13.21 -3.93
C ARG A 179 -1.49 13.27 -4.37
N THR A 180 -2.38 13.93 -3.62
CA THR A 180 -3.80 14.01 -3.97
C THR A 180 -4.28 15.45 -4.10
N GLY A 181 -5.49 15.65 -4.65
CA GLY A 181 -6.10 16.97 -4.82
C GLY A 181 -7.62 16.92 -4.76
N GLY A 182 -8.25 18.08 -4.47
CA GLY A 182 -9.70 18.22 -4.44
C GLY A 182 -10.37 17.30 -3.42
N LYS A 183 -11.46 16.65 -3.79
CA LYS A 183 -12.25 15.78 -2.89
C LYS A 183 -11.47 14.56 -2.39
N GLU A 184 -10.61 14.00 -3.22
CA GLU A 184 -9.77 12.87 -2.84
C GLU A 184 -8.82 13.26 -1.70
N GLN A 185 -8.19 14.44 -1.80
CA GLN A 185 -7.33 14.98 -0.76
C GLN A 185 -8.11 15.23 0.54
N GLU A 186 -9.30 15.83 0.45
CA GLU A 186 -10.15 16.07 1.62
C GLU A 186 -10.48 14.76 2.35
N SER A 187 -10.87 13.72 1.61
CA SER A 187 -11.21 12.42 2.18
C SER A 187 -9.99 11.71 2.79
N LEU A 188 -8.88 11.65 2.05
CA LEU A 188 -7.70 10.92 2.49
C LEU A 188 -6.98 11.62 3.64
N THR A 189 -6.89 12.96 3.63
CA THR A 189 -6.35 13.73 4.76
C THR A 189 -7.24 13.66 5.99
N PHE A 190 -8.55 13.61 5.84
CA PHE A 190 -9.44 13.37 6.98
C PHE A 190 -9.13 12.02 7.63
N PHE A 191 -9.00 10.97 6.83
CA PHE A 191 -8.65 9.63 7.31
C PHE A 191 -7.28 9.59 8.00
N THR A 192 -6.24 10.14 7.37
CA THR A 192 -4.89 10.14 7.96
C THR A 192 -4.78 10.96 9.23
N ARG A 193 -5.57 12.04 9.36
CA ARG A 193 -5.68 12.80 10.62
C ARG A 193 -6.36 12.00 11.73
N GLN A 194 -7.32 11.16 11.42
CA GLN A 194 -7.90 10.24 12.41
C GLN A 194 -6.87 9.21 12.90
N ILE A 195 -6.06 8.65 11.99
CA ILE A 195 -4.94 7.78 12.36
C ILE A 195 -4.01 8.52 13.34
N LEU A 196 -3.60 9.73 12.97
CA LEU A 196 -2.69 10.56 13.78
C LEU A 196 -3.27 10.88 15.15
N ALA A 197 -4.56 11.24 15.25
CA ALA A 197 -5.25 11.47 16.51
C ALA A 197 -5.31 10.21 17.38
N GLY A 198 -5.59 9.04 16.76
CA GLY A 198 -5.55 7.75 17.44
C GLY A 198 -4.18 7.42 18.02
N VAL A 199 -3.12 7.69 17.26
CA VAL A 199 -1.73 7.51 17.73
C VAL A 199 -1.40 8.48 18.85
N ALA A 200 -1.76 9.77 18.74
CA ALA A 200 -1.52 10.77 19.80
C ALA A 200 -2.21 10.38 21.11
N LYS A 201 -3.43 9.85 21.01
CA LYS A 201 -4.20 9.36 22.16
C LYS A 201 -3.51 8.17 22.83
N ARG A 202 -3.14 7.13 22.08
CA ARG A 202 -2.48 5.94 22.67
C ARG A 202 -1.07 6.23 23.17
N HIS A 203 -0.32 7.13 22.49
CA HIS A 203 1.06 7.43 22.82
C HIS A 203 1.22 8.36 24.02
N ARG A 204 0.34 9.37 24.17
CA ARG A 204 0.46 10.43 25.20
C ARG A 204 -0.85 10.79 25.90
N GLY A 205 -1.93 10.08 25.65
CA GLY A 205 -3.24 10.38 26.22
C GLY A 205 -3.81 11.70 25.70
N ILE A 206 -3.35 12.18 24.54
CA ILE A 206 -3.88 13.41 23.93
C ILE A 206 -5.24 13.06 23.33
N GLU A 207 -6.28 13.71 23.84
CA GLU A 207 -7.63 13.62 23.25
C GLU A 207 -7.66 14.32 21.89
N ASP A 208 -8.78 14.24 21.17
CA ASP A 208 -8.94 14.81 19.83
C ASP A 208 -8.98 16.35 19.89
N ASP A 209 -7.84 16.94 20.22
CA ASP A 209 -7.57 18.37 20.27
C ASP A 209 -6.51 18.72 19.22
N PRO A 210 -6.88 19.40 18.13
CA PRO A 210 -5.96 19.72 17.04
C PRO A 210 -4.72 20.53 17.46
N GLU A 211 -4.84 21.44 18.43
CA GLU A 211 -3.72 22.26 18.90
C GLU A 211 -2.73 21.42 19.74
N MET A 212 -3.24 20.54 20.57
CA MET A 212 -2.41 19.62 21.35
C MET A 212 -1.70 18.60 20.45
N ILE A 213 -2.40 18.06 19.44
CA ILE A 213 -1.80 17.15 18.43
C ILE A 213 -0.69 17.88 17.66
N LYS A 214 -0.93 19.11 17.24
CA LYS A 214 0.08 19.93 16.55
C LYS A 214 1.32 20.17 17.43
N MET A 215 1.12 20.56 18.68
CA MET A 215 2.23 20.74 19.63
C MET A 215 3.02 19.44 19.82
N TRP A 216 2.34 18.31 19.93
CA TRP A 216 2.98 17.01 20.07
C TRP A 216 3.82 16.64 18.83
N ILE A 217 3.32 16.90 17.61
CA ILE A 217 4.07 16.73 16.35
C ILE A 217 5.34 17.60 16.34
N GLU A 218 5.22 18.86 16.78
CA GLU A 218 6.35 19.79 16.88
C GLU A 218 7.40 19.32 17.90
N ILE A 219 6.96 18.82 19.07
CA ILE A 219 7.87 18.26 20.10
C ILE A 219 8.62 17.04 19.57
N LEU A 220 7.96 16.21 18.74
CA LEU A 220 8.59 15.06 18.11
C LEU A 220 9.48 15.44 16.89
N GLY A 221 9.45 16.70 16.44
CA GLY A 221 10.19 17.17 15.26
C GLY A 221 9.66 16.62 13.94
N LEU A 222 8.40 16.16 13.89
CA LEU A 222 7.81 15.51 12.69
C LEU A 222 7.20 16.51 11.70
N ASN A 223 7.24 17.80 11.98
CA ASN A 223 6.87 18.89 11.08
C ASN A 223 7.98 19.22 10.05
N ASP A 224 9.21 18.77 10.26
CA ASP A 224 10.29 18.85 9.27
C ASP A 224 10.26 17.58 8.38
N VAL A 225 10.00 17.77 7.09
CA VAL A 225 9.86 16.67 6.12
C VAL A 225 11.17 15.87 5.98
N GLN A 226 12.33 16.52 6.04
CA GLN A 226 13.60 15.82 5.92
C GLN A 226 13.85 14.92 7.14
N GLU A 227 13.57 15.43 8.33
CA GLU A 227 13.67 14.64 9.56
C GLU A 227 12.64 13.51 9.57
N LEU A 228 11.38 13.77 9.18
CA LEU A 228 10.32 12.78 9.08
C LEU A 228 10.72 11.60 8.18
N LEU A 229 11.21 11.90 6.96
CA LEU A 229 11.59 10.87 5.98
C LEU A 229 12.86 10.13 6.43
N SER A 230 13.82 10.82 7.08
CA SER A 230 15.01 10.19 7.64
C SER A 230 14.66 9.19 8.75
N ARG A 231 13.73 9.56 9.63
CA ARG A 231 13.24 8.67 10.71
C ARG A 231 12.44 7.49 10.17
N LEU A 232 11.62 7.72 9.15
CA LEU A 232 10.91 6.64 8.46
C LEU A 232 11.90 5.65 7.85
N ALA A 233 12.94 6.14 7.15
CA ALA A 233 13.96 5.29 6.56
C ALA A 233 14.70 4.46 7.63
N ALA A 234 15.12 5.09 8.73
CA ALA A 234 15.78 4.40 9.84
C ALA A 234 14.89 3.34 10.48
N MET A 235 13.58 3.59 10.60
CA MET A 235 12.62 2.62 11.12
C MET A 235 12.50 1.42 10.16
N LEU A 236 12.43 1.65 8.85
CA LEU A 236 12.39 0.56 7.88
C LEU A 236 13.67 -0.27 7.89
N ASP A 237 14.84 0.35 8.09
CA ASP A 237 16.12 -0.36 8.25
C ASP A 237 16.12 -1.28 9.50
N VAL A 238 15.44 -0.88 10.57
CA VAL A 238 15.27 -1.74 11.77
C VAL A 238 14.32 -2.90 11.49
N ILE A 239 13.20 -2.65 10.78
CA ILE A 239 12.18 -3.67 10.49
C ILE A 239 12.73 -4.74 9.53
N VAL A 240 13.43 -4.33 8.47
CA VAL A 240 13.91 -5.22 7.41
C VAL A 240 15.28 -5.81 7.74
N GLY A 241 16.14 -5.07 8.44
CA GLY A 241 17.52 -5.45 8.70
C GLY A 241 18.30 -5.65 7.39
N ASP A 242 18.99 -6.78 7.29
CA ASP A 242 19.79 -7.16 6.12
C ASP A 242 18.96 -7.90 5.04
N ASN A 243 17.63 -8.04 5.23
CA ASN A 243 16.77 -8.87 4.38
C ASN A 243 16.04 -8.08 3.29
N TRP A 244 16.61 -6.99 2.78
CA TRP A 244 16.02 -6.26 1.66
C TRP A 244 15.93 -7.14 0.41
N TRP A 245 14.74 -7.22 -0.19
CA TRP A 245 14.49 -7.97 -1.44
C TRP A 245 14.87 -7.18 -2.70
N ILE A 246 15.15 -5.88 -2.54
CA ILE A 246 15.46 -4.94 -3.61
C ILE A 246 16.81 -4.27 -3.35
N ASP A 247 17.52 -3.90 -4.42
CA ASP A 247 18.68 -3.02 -4.34
C ASP A 247 18.19 -1.55 -4.33
N ARG A 248 18.09 -0.98 -3.13
CA ARG A 248 17.58 0.38 -2.92
C ARG A 248 18.47 1.44 -3.55
N ASP A 249 19.78 1.23 -3.63
CA ASP A 249 20.72 2.19 -4.18
C ASP A 249 20.63 2.18 -5.70
N GLU A 250 20.52 1.01 -6.34
CA GLU A 250 20.26 0.91 -7.77
C GLU A 250 18.92 1.58 -8.13
N LEU A 251 17.88 1.35 -7.35
CA LEU A 251 16.56 1.95 -7.60
C LEU A 251 16.56 3.48 -7.40
N ARG A 252 17.26 3.98 -6.37
CA ARG A 252 17.41 5.43 -6.17
C ARG A 252 18.16 6.10 -7.32
N ALA A 253 19.17 5.45 -7.89
CA ALA A 253 19.92 5.96 -9.02
C ALA A 253 19.08 6.13 -10.30
N LYS A 254 17.92 5.47 -10.38
CA LYS A 254 16.97 5.60 -11.50
C LYS A 254 15.96 6.74 -11.31
N LEU A 255 15.90 7.35 -10.12
CA LEU A 255 15.01 8.49 -9.88
C LEU A 255 15.57 9.74 -10.59
N PRO A 256 14.69 10.62 -11.12
CA PRO A 256 15.13 11.88 -11.70
C PRO A 256 15.85 12.73 -10.64
N GLU A 257 16.97 13.33 -11.02
CA GLU A 257 17.63 14.34 -10.19
C GLU A 257 16.70 15.56 -10.04
N ASN A 258 16.42 15.96 -8.79
CA ASN A 258 15.58 17.13 -8.45
C ASN A 258 16.39 18.44 -8.59
#